data_045e943cd8165e27077c6357413c04db
#
_entry.id   045e943cd8165e27077c6357413c04db
#
_cell.length_a   1.000
_cell.length_b   1.000
_cell.length_c   1.000
_cell.angle_alpha   90.00
_cell.angle_beta   90.00
_cell.angle_gamma   90.00
#
_symmetry.space_group_name_H-M   'P 1'
#
loop_
_entity.id
_entity.type
_entity.pdbx_description
1 polymer ?
#
loop_
_entity_poly.entity_id
_entity_poly.type
_entity_poly.pdbx_seq_one_letter_code
_entity_poly.pdbx_strand_id
1 'polypeptide(L)'
;MEEEHKRIGFLLEQLQDKDWFVREDAVELLAEVADPAAVEPLINTLQDEDWHVREAAALSLGTFDDQSAMNPLIQLLDDEKASVRYASALSLAFLGDKTAIKPLEKLLDDENLMVIKVAKLSLDQIKKRL
;
A
#
# COMPACT_ATOMS: atom_id res chain seq x y z
N MET A 1 9.59 -15.11 -19.91
CA MET A 1 10.25 -14.81 -18.63
C MET A 1 11.30 -13.73 -18.74
N GLU A 2 12.25 -13.81 -19.66
CA GLU A 2 13.26 -12.75 -19.84
C GLU A 2 12.64 -11.40 -20.23
N GLU A 3 11.61 -11.42 -21.09
CA GLU A 3 10.94 -10.19 -21.49
C GLU A 3 10.15 -9.55 -20.36
N GLU A 4 9.57 -10.36 -19.47
CA GLU A 4 8.86 -9.85 -18.29
C GLU A 4 9.83 -9.22 -17.31
N HIS A 5 11.00 -9.84 -17.09
CA HIS A 5 12.04 -9.28 -16.24
C HIS A 5 12.58 -7.97 -16.81
N LYS A 6 12.72 -7.86 -18.14
CA LYS A 6 13.13 -6.60 -18.78
C LYS A 6 12.08 -5.52 -18.63
N ARG A 7 10.80 -5.90 -18.71
CA ARG A 7 9.69 -4.96 -18.52
C ARG A 7 9.67 -4.43 -17.10
N ILE A 8 9.90 -5.31 -16.13
CA ILE A 8 9.97 -4.92 -14.72
C ILE A 8 11.17 -4.04 -14.45
N GLY A 9 12.32 -4.35 -15.06
CA GLY A 9 13.52 -3.52 -14.94
C GLY A 9 13.28 -2.08 -15.34
N PHE A 10 12.60 -1.88 -16.48
CA PHE A 10 12.25 -0.54 -16.94
C PHE A 10 11.30 0.15 -15.94
N LEU A 11 10.27 -0.55 -15.47
CA LEU A 11 9.32 0.01 -14.53
C LEU A 11 9.97 0.34 -13.19
N LEU A 12 10.89 -0.50 -12.72
CA LEU A 12 11.62 -0.24 -11.49
C LEU A 12 12.47 1.03 -11.60
N GLU A 13 13.06 1.28 -12.76
CA GLU A 13 13.79 2.52 -13.01
C GLU A 13 12.86 3.74 -12.97
N GLN A 14 11.64 3.59 -13.50
CA GLN A 14 10.64 4.67 -13.49
C GLN A 14 10.18 5.06 -12.08
N LEU A 15 10.34 4.19 -11.10
CA LEU A 15 10.04 4.53 -9.71
C LEU A 15 10.96 5.62 -9.17
N GLN A 16 12.08 5.90 -9.86
CA GLN A 16 13.04 6.93 -9.46
C GLN A 16 12.92 8.18 -10.33
N ASP A 17 11.93 8.26 -11.21
CA ASP A 17 11.75 9.42 -12.07
C ASP A 17 11.48 10.69 -11.24
N LYS A 18 11.91 11.83 -11.76
CA LYS A 18 11.77 13.11 -11.09
C LYS A 18 10.30 13.55 -10.95
N ASP A 19 9.44 13.09 -11.86
CA ASP A 19 8.03 13.48 -11.89
C ASP A 19 7.18 12.46 -11.13
N TRP A 20 6.39 12.95 -10.17
CA TRP A 20 5.59 12.06 -9.33
C TRP A 20 4.58 11.24 -10.15
N PHE A 21 4.02 11.83 -11.21
CA PHE A 21 3.03 11.10 -12.01
C PHE A 21 3.67 9.95 -12.80
N VAL A 22 4.94 10.06 -13.18
CA VAL A 22 5.67 8.94 -13.79
C VAL A 22 5.89 7.84 -12.76
N ARG A 23 6.27 8.24 -11.53
CA ARG A 23 6.45 7.26 -10.44
C ARG A 23 5.14 6.56 -10.10
N GLU A 24 4.02 7.32 -10.01
CA GLU A 24 2.69 6.74 -9.75
C GLU A 24 2.30 5.74 -10.83
N ASP A 25 2.48 6.11 -12.09
CA ASP A 25 2.16 5.25 -13.23
C ASP A 25 2.97 3.95 -13.19
N ALA A 26 4.26 4.06 -12.84
CA ALA A 26 5.12 2.88 -12.70
C ALA A 26 4.61 1.94 -11.59
N VAL A 27 4.16 2.51 -10.46
CA VAL A 27 3.58 1.72 -9.37
C VAL A 27 2.37 0.92 -9.86
N GLU A 28 1.47 1.60 -10.57
CA GLU A 28 0.24 0.97 -11.07
C GLU A 28 0.55 -0.15 -12.07
N LEU A 29 1.49 0.09 -12.98
CA LEU A 29 1.89 -0.91 -13.96
C LEU A 29 2.59 -2.11 -13.30
N LEU A 30 3.40 -1.88 -12.28
CA LEU A 30 4.03 -2.95 -11.52
C LEU A 30 2.99 -3.84 -10.84
N ALA A 31 1.91 -3.23 -10.33
CA ALA A 31 0.81 -3.98 -9.74
C ALA A 31 0.10 -4.84 -10.78
N GLU A 32 -0.11 -4.30 -11.99
CA GLU A 32 -0.74 -5.05 -13.07
C GLU A 32 0.09 -6.25 -13.52
N VAL A 33 1.41 -6.06 -13.60
CA VAL A 33 2.32 -7.15 -13.96
C VAL A 33 2.33 -8.23 -12.87
N ALA A 34 2.14 -7.79 -11.61
CA ALA A 34 2.02 -8.68 -10.44
C ALA A 34 3.22 -9.60 -10.22
N ASP A 35 4.42 -9.14 -10.58
CA ASP A 35 5.63 -9.90 -10.33
C ASP A 35 6.06 -9.72 -8.87
N PRO A 36 6.28 -10.81 -8.11
CA PRO A 36 6.71 -10.70 -6.70
C PRO A 36 7.97 -9.87 -6.49
N ALA A 37 8.83 -9.75 -7.50
CA ALA A 37 10.03 -8.92 -7.42
C ALA A 37 9.72 -7.43 -7.23
N ALA A 38 8.48 -7.00 -7.50
CA ALA A 38 8.06 -5.61 -7.31
C ALA A 38 7.73 -5.29 -5.85
N VAL A 39 7.52 -6.29 -4.99
CA VAL A 39 7.03 -6.06 -3.63
C VAL A 39 8.00 -5.17 -2.82
N GLU A 40 9.27 -5.52 -2.76
CA GLU A 40 10.22 -4.75 -1.97
C GLU A 40 10.42 -3.31 -2.49
N PRO A 41 10.58 -3.09 -3.81
CA PRO A 41 10.60 -1.73 -4.34
C PRO A 41 9.31 -0.95 -4.04
N LEU A 42 8.15 -1.59 -4.07
CA LEU A 42 6.89 -0.92 -3.74
C LEU A 42 6.80 -0.57 -2.25
N ILE A 43 7.35 -1.43 -1.38
CA ILE A 43 7.45 -1.11 0.05
C ILE A 43 8.30 0.14 0.24
N ASN A 44 9.42 0.24 -0.45
CA ASN A 44 10.26 1.44 -0.39
C ASN A 44 9.51 2.69 -0.89
N THR A 45 8.65 2.52 -1.87
CA THR A 45 7.85 3.60 -2.45
C THR A 45 6.80 4.14 -1.47
N LEU A 46 6.47 3.41 -0.41
CA LEU A 46 5.61 3.91 0.66
C LEU A 46 6.21 5.13 1.37
N GLN A 47 7.51 5.38 1.18
CA GLN A 47 8.20 6.54 1.75
C GLN A 47 8.37 7.68 0.75
N ASP A 48 7.72 7.61 -0.41
CA ASP A 48 7.84 8.64 -1.44
C ASP A 48 7.44 10.01 -0.89
N GLU A 49 8.11 11.06 -1.35
CA GLU A 49 7.81 12.43 -0.92
C GLU A 49 6.43 12.89 -1.36
N ASP A 50 5.88 12.31 -2.42
CA ASP A 50 4.59 12.71 -2.97
C ASP A 50 3.49 11.75 -2.51
N TRP A 51 2.38 12.31 -1.99
CA TRP A 51 1.32 11.50 -1.43
C TRP A 51 0.57 10.66 -2.48
N HIS A 52 0.50 11.12 -3.74
CA HIS A 52 -0.13 10.33 -4.80
C HIS A 52 0.62 9.01 -4.99
N VAL A 53 1.94 9.07 -4.92
CA VAL A 53 2.79 7.90 -5.10
C VAL A 53 2.68 6.96 -3.91
N ARG A 54 2.68 7.52 -2.67
CA ARG A 54 2.49 6.72 -1.46
C ARG A 54 1.15 5.99 -1.47
N GLU A 55 0.08 6.72 -1.87
CA GLU A 55 -1.26 6.13 -1.97
C GLU A 55 -1.29 4.97 -2.96
N ALA A 56 -0.74 5.18 -4.15
CA ALA A 56 -0.70 4.16 -5.19
C ALA A 56 0.08 2.92 -4.72
N ALA A 57 1.22 3.12 -4.06
CA ALA A 57 2.02 2.02 -3.53
C ALA A 57 1.27 1.24 -2.46
N ALA A 58 0.57 1.95 -1.55
CA ALA A 58 -0.20 1.30 -0.50
C ALA A 58 -1.33 0.44 -1.07
N LEU A 59 -2.06 0.96 -2.06
CA LEU A 59 -3.13 0.20 -2.72
C LEU A 59 -2.58 -1.01 -3.47
N SER A 60 -1.47 -0.82 -4.19
CA SER A 60 -0.85 -1.89 -4.97
C SER A 60 -0.39 -3.04 -4.08
N LEU A 61 0.20 -2.75 -2.94
CA LEU A 61 0.69 -3.78 -2.03
C LEU A 61 -0.42 -4.65 -1.46
N GLY A 62 -1.64 -4.13 -1.39
CA GLY A 62 -2.79 -4.93 -0.97
C GLY A 62 -3.13 -6.06 -1.94
N THR A 63 -2.71 -5.95 -3.19
CA THR A 63 -2.98 -6.96 -4.22
C THR A 63 -1.93 -8.07 -4.26
N PHE A 64 -0.77 -7.85 -3.66
CA PHE A 64 0.26 -8.89 -3.51
C PHE A 64 0.00 -9.60 -2.19
N ASP A 65 -0.11 -10.89 -2.20
CA ASP A 65 -0.34 -11.66 -0.98
C ASP A 65 1.01 -11.91 -0.28
N ASP A 66 1.64 -10.82 0.18
CA ASP A 66 2.97 -10.86 0.76
C ASP A 66 2.98 -10.15 2.12
N GLN A 67 3.19 -10.93 3.17
CA GLN A 67 3.14 -10.44 4.55
C GLN A 67 4.25 -9.45 4.89
N SER A 68 5.31 -9.36 4.08
CA SER A 68 6.37 -8.38 4.33
C SER A 68 5.88 -6.94 4.19
N ALA A 69 4.74 -6.73 3.51
CA ALA A 69 4.15 -5.40 3.36
C ALA A 69 3.31 -4.97 4.57
N MET A 70 2.95 -5.89 5.46
CA MET A 70 2.02 -5.60 6.55
C MET A 70 2.55 -4.52 7.50
N ASN A 71 3.74 -4.70 8.05
CA ASN A 71 4.28 -3.72 9.00
C ASN A 71 4.53 -2.35 8.37
N PRO A 72 5.09 -2.24 7.15
CA PRO A 72 5.18 -0.94 6.48
C PRO A 72 3.82 -0.27 6.27
N LEU A 73 2.79 -1.04 5.94
CA LEU A 73 1.44 -0.48 5.79
C LEU A 73 0.86 -0.03 7.11
N ILE A 74 1.13 -0.75 8.20
CA ILE A 74 0.72 -0.33 9.55
C ILE A 74 1.34 1.04 9.88
N GLN A 75 2.61 1.24 9.58
CA GLN A 75 3.26 2.52 9.82
C GLN A 75 2.61 3.65 9.01
N LEU A 76 2.13 3.34 7.82
CA LEU A 76 1.52 4.32 6.94
C LEU A 76 0.11 4.75 7.40
N LEU A 77 -0.46 4.06 8.38
CA LEU A 77 -1.74 4.48 8.98
C LEU A 77 -1.65 5.83 9.69
N ASP A 78 -0.44 6.31 9.96
CA ASP A 78 -0.20 7.62 10.58
C ASP A 78 0.15 8.70 9.54
N ASP A 79 0.00 8.43 8.26
CA ASP A 79 0.35 9.39 7.21
C ASP A 79 -0.46 10.67 7.35
N GLU A 80 0.15 11.80 6.98
CA GLU A 80 -0.50 13.11 7.06
C GLU A 80 -1.70 13.26 6.11
N LYS A 81 -1.73 12.48 5.01
CA LYS A 81 -2.82 12.52 4.04
C LYS A 81 -3.86 11.46 4.35
N ALA A 82 -5.12 11.90 4.44
CA ALA A 82 -6.24 10.98 4.70
C ALA A 82 -6.35 9.90 3.63
N SER A 83 -6.09 10.24 2.35
CA SER A 83 -6.17 9.25 1.27
C SER A 83 -5.12 8.17 1.40
N VAL A 84 -3.95 8.49 1.94
CA VAL A 84 -2.89 7.51 2.19
C VAL A 84 -3.26 6.63 3.37
N ARG A 85 -3.79 7.21 4.45
CA ARG A 85 -4.29 6.43 5.60
C ARG A 85 -5.40 5.47 5.16
N TYR A 86 -6.31 5.96 4.31
CA TYR A 86 -7.38 5.14 3.74
C TYR A 86 -6.82 3.96 2.95
N ALA A 87 -5.87 4.23 2.05
CA ALA A 87 -5.28 3.20 1.20
C ALA A 87 -4.58 2.13 2.02
N SER A 88 -3.79 2.53 3.04
CA SER A 88 -3.11 1.56 3.90
C SER A 88 -4.09 0.72 4.70
N ALA A 89 -5.12 1.33 5.26
CA ALA A 89 -6.13 0.60 6.02
C ALA A 89 -6.87 -0.39 5.12
N LEU A 90 -7.18 0.01 3.88
CA LEU A 90 -7.84 -0.87 2.93
C LEU A 90 -6.98 -2.09 2.58
N SER A 91 -5.70 -1.87 2.31
CA SER A 91 -4.78 -2.97 2.00
C SER A 91 -4.64 -3.92 3.19
N LEU A 92 -4.66 -3.40 4.41
CA LEU A 92 -4.61 -4.23 5.62
C LEU A 92 -5.86 -5.09 5.80
N ALA A 93 -6.99 -4.71 5.17
CA ALA A 93 -8.17 -5.57 5.18
C ALA A 93 -7.86 -6.93 4.53
N PHE A 94 -6.94 -6.96 3.59
CA PHE A 94 -6.52 -8.18 2.88
C PHE A 94 -5.32 -8.85 3.54
N LEU A 95 -4.33 -8.07 3.95
CA LEU A 95 -3.05 -8.58 4.45
C LEU A 95 -2.96 -8.68 5.97
N GLY A 96 -3.76 -7.90 6.69
CA GLY A 96 -3.59 -7.74 8.11
C GLY A 96 -3.87 -8.97 8.94
N ASP A 97 -3.13 -9.13 10.01
CA ASP A 97 -3.42 -10.11 11.04
C ASP A 97 -3.69 -9.40 12.38
N LYS A 98 -3.65 -10.12 13.48
CA LYS A 98 -3.97 -9.56 14.79
C LYS A 98 -3.07 -8.36 15.17
N THR A 99 -1.85 -8.26 14.63
CA THR A 99 -0.96 -7.13 14.94
C THR A 99 -1.45 -5.81 14.37
N ALA A 100 -2.32 -5.86 13.35
CA ALA A 100 -2.89 -4.66 12.76
C ALA A 100 -4.10 -4.13 13.53
N ILE A 101 -4.67 -4.91 14.44
CA ILE A 101 -5.91 -4.54 15.12
C ILE A 101 -5.77 -3.24 15.91
N LYS A 102 -4.81 -3.16 16.83
CA LYS A 102 -4.64 -1.95 17.64
C LYS A 102 -4.34 -0.70 16.80
N PRO A 103 -3.42 -0.75 15.84
CA PRO A 103 -3.20 0.39 14.96
C PRO A 103 -4.47 0.82 14.20
N LEU A 104 -5.26 -0.13 13.71
CA LEU A 104 -6.50 0.20 13.00
C LEU A 104 -7.55 0.77 13.95
N GLU A 105 -7.59 0.31 15.20
CA GLU A 105 -8.53 0.86 16.19
C GLU A 105 -8.28 2.34 16.44
N LYS A 106 -7.03 2.80 16.35
CA LYS A 106 -6.72 4.22 16.50
C LYS A 106 -7.37 5.06 15.39
N LEU A 107 -7.54 4.50 14.20
CA LEU A 107 -8.19 5.21 13.09
C LEU A 107 -9.69 5.38 13.29
N LEU A 108 -10.28 4.73 14.27
CA LEU A 108 -11.70 4.94 14.60
C LEU A 108 -11.95 6.36 15.13
N ASP A 109 -10.89 7.03 15.59
CA ASP A 109 -10.95 8.41 16.04
C ASP A 109 -10.42 9.40 15.00
N ASP A 110 -10.21 8.95 13.76
CA ASP A 110 -9.69 9.80 12.69
C ASP A 110 -10.65 10.94 12.38
N GLU A 111 -10.10 12.09 11.98
CA GLU A 111 -10.91 13.23 11.60
C GLU A 111 -11.67 13.03 10.29
N ASN A 112 -11.21 12.10 9.45
CA ASN A 112 -11.80 11.84 8.15
C ASN A 112 -12.78 10.67 8.24
N LEU A 113 -14.04 10.92 7.83
CA LEU A 113 -15.10 9.91 7.92
C LEU A 113 -14.81 8.67 7.08
N MET A 114 -14.20 8.83 5.90
CA MET A 114 -13.90 7.69 5.04
C MET A 114 -12.82 6.80 5.65
N VAL A 115 -11.84 7.41 6.33
CA VAL A 115 -10.82 6.67 7.05
C VAL A 115 -11.44 5.85 8.18
N ILE A 116 -12.38 6.45 8.93
CA ILE A 116 -13.11 5.73 9.99
C ILE A 116 -13.84 4.52 9.39
N LYS A 117 -14.53 4.72 8.28
CA LYS A 117 -15.30 3.65 7.64
C LYS A 117 -14.42 2.50 7.17
N VAL A 118 -13.29 2.80 6.54
CA VAL A 118 -12.39 1.74 6.06
C VAL A 118 -11.71 1.03 7.22
N ALA A 119 -11.41 1.75 8.31
CA ALA A 119 -10.84 1.12 9.51
C ALA A 119 -11.82 0.09 10.09
N LYS A 120 -13.11 0.43 10.15
CA LYS A 120 -14.13 -0.53 10.60
C LYS A 120 -14.20 -1.74 9.69
N LEU A 121 -14.18 -1.53 8.39
CA LEU A 121 -14.18 -2.62 7.41
C LEU A 121 -12.96 -3.52 7.61
N SER A 122 -11.78 -2.95 7.72
CA SER A 122 -10.54 -3.70 7.89
C SER A 122 -10.55 -4.52 9.17
N LEU A 123 -10.98 -3.91 10.29
CA LEU A 123 -11.10 -4.60 11.56
C LEU A 123 -12.04 -5.78 11.46
N ASP A 124 -13.18 -5.60 10.81
CA ASP A 124 -14.16 -6.67 10.62
C ASP A 124 -13.57 -7.82 9.81
N GLN A 125 -12.89 -7.52 8.70
CA GLN A 125 -12.27 -8.52 7.85
C GLN A 125 -11.17 -9.29 8.58
N ILE A 126 -10.32 -8.60 9.33
CA ILE A 126 -9.25 -9.24 10.09
C ILE A 126 -9.83 -10.17 11.16
N LYS A 127 -10.81 -9.68 11.92
CA LYS A 127 -11.44 -10.47 13.00
C LYS A 127 -12.12 -11.73 12.48
N LYS A 128 -12.69 -11.68 11.28
CA LYS A 128 -13.28 -12.86 10.65
C LYS A 128 -12.27 -13.94 10.32
N ARG A 129 -11.01 -13.56 10.11
CA ARG A 129 -9.95 -14.52 9.80
C ARG A 129 -9.31 -15.13 11.05
N LEU A 130 -9.59 -14.59 12.22
CA LEU A 130 -9.08 -15.13 13.46
C LEU A 130 -10.00 -16.24 13.94
#